data_cace50016e388232689c0af3c82229bc
#
_entry.id   cace50016e388232689c0af3c82229bc
#
_cell.length_a   1.000
_cell.length_b   1.000
_cell.length_c   1.000
_cell.angle_alpha   90.00
_cell.angle_beta   90.00
_cell.angle_gamma   90.00
#
_symmetry.space_group_name_H-M   'P 1'
#
loop_
_entity.id
_entity.type
_entity.pdbx_description
1 polymer ?
#
loop_
_entity_poly.entity_id
_entity_poly.type
_entity_poly.pdbx_seq_one_letter_code
_entity_poly.pdbx_strand_id
1 'polypeptide(L)'
;MEAFLICTATIVLGELGDRTQLLALILTTQLRRPLPIILGILVATLANHALAALLGQWAGSLLSPRVLRWTLGVSFLLLAAWVLVPDKADSGAPARSGYGAFMLTVTAFFLAEMGDKTQIAAMALAARFRSLAVVILGTTCGMMLVEVPTVLLAGRVMRTLPLRWIRLAAALAYSVLGVLTLLGFAPLGF
;
A
#
# COMPACT_ATOMS: atom_id res chain seq x y z
N MET A 1 12.06 15.48 -0.45
CA MET A 1 11.74 14.88 -1.73
C MET A 1 12.02 13.36 -1.72
N GLU A 2 13.15 12.95 -1.18
CA GLU A 2 13.58 11.55 -1.10
C GLU A 2 12.58 10.65 -0.35
N ALA A 3 12.14 11.04 0.85
CA ALA A 3 11.14 10.28 1.62
C ALA A 3 9.83 10.06 0.85
N PHE A 4 9.35 11.08 0.13
CA PHE A 4 8.16 10.97 -0.70
C PHE A 4 8.34 9.90 -1.80
N LEU A 5 9.46 9.95 -2.53
CA LEU A 5 9.75 8.99 -3.59
C LEU A 5 9.90 7.56 -3.06
N ILE A 6 10.55 7.39 -1.91
CA ILE A 6 10.68 6.07 -1.28
C ILE A 6 9.31 5.54 -0.86
N CYS A 7 8.48 6.35 -0.21
CA CYS A 7 7.12 5.96 0.17
C CYS A 7 6.29 5.57 -1.06
N THR A 8 6.33 6.39 -2.11
CA THR A 8 5.60 6.13 -3.36
C THR A 8 6.07 4.84 -4.01
N ALA A 9 7.38 4.66 -4.22
CA ALA A 9 7.94 3.48 -4.86
C ALA A 9 7.66 2.20 -4.05
N THR A 10 7.79 2.27 -2.73
CA THR A 10 7.53 1.14 -1.82
C THR A 10 6.10 0.64 -1.95
N ILE A 11 5.11 1.56 -1.97
CA ILE A 11 3.70 1.19 -2.12
C ILE A 11 3.39 0.71 -3.54
N VAL A 12 3.90 1.38 -4.58
CA VAL A 12 3.71 0.92 -5.97
C VAL A 12 4.16 -0.53 -6.14
N LEU A 13 5.34 -0.88 -5.62
CA LEU A 13 5.87 -2.24 -5.72
C LEU A 13 5.05 -3.26 -4.91
N GLY A 14 4.55 -2.86 -3.73
CA GLY A 14 3.73 -3.73 -2.90
C GLY A 14 2.33 -3.97 -3.44
N GLU A 15 1.77 -2.98 -4.16
CA GLU A 15 0.39 -2.97 -4.63
C GLU A 15 0.21 -3.65 -5.99
N LEU A 16 1.26 -3.68 -6.82
CA LEU A 16 1.19 -4.30 -8.13
C LEU A 16 0.88 -5.81 -8.03
N GLY A 17 -0.30 -6.20 -8.51
CA GLY A 17 -0.77 -7.59 -8.47
C GLY A 17 -1.41 -8.00 -7.14
N ASP A 18 -1.80 -7.03 -6.32
CA ASP A 18 -2.46 -7.24 -5.05
C ASP A 18 -3.98 -7.47 -5.19
N ARG A 19 -4.62 -7.90 -4.09
CA ARG A 19 -6.07 -8.13 -4.01
C ARG A 19 -6.90 -6.86 -4.24
N THR A 20 -6.39 -5.70 -3.86
CA THR A 20 -7.04 -4.40 -4.06
C THR A 20 -7.17 -4.04 -5.53
N GLN A 21 -6.19 -4.36 -6.37
CA GLN A 21 -6.33 -4.25 -7.83
C GLN A 21 -7.45 -5.13 -8.39
N LEU A 22 -7.60 -6.35 -7.87
CA LEU A 22 -8.71 -7.24 -8.27
C LEU A 22 -10.05 -6.68 -7.82
N LEU A 23 -10.13 -6.11 -6.61
CA LEU A 23 -11.32 -5.44 -6.10
C LEU A 23 -11.68 -4.23 -6.97
N ALA A 24 -10.71 -3.36 -7.32
CA ALA A 24 -10.93 -2.23 -8.22
C ALA A 24 -11.50 -2.68 -9.58
N LEU A 25 -10.96 -3.76 -10.12
CA LEU A 25 -11.42 -4.34 -11.38
C LEU A 25 -12.87 -4.83 -11.27
N ILE A 26 -13.20 -5.56 -10.19
CA ILE A 26 -14.57 -6.06 -9.96
C ILE A 26 -15.54 -4.88 -9.84
N LEU A 27 -15.23 -3.89 -9.01
CA LEU A 27 -16.09 -2.70 -8.85
C LEU A 27 -16.26 -1.94 -10.18
N THR A 28 -15.19 -1.79 -10.95
CA THR A 28 -15.24 -1.10 -12.24
C THR A 28 -16.11 -1.82 -13.24
N THR A 29 -16.00 -3.15 -13.33
CA THR A 29 -16.80 -3.94 -14.26
C THR A 29 -18.28 -4.00 -13.88
N GLN A 30 -18.58 -4.03 -12.57
CA GLN A 30 -19.94 -4.09 -12.05
C GLN A 30 -20.65 -2.73 -12.09
N LEU A 31 -19.99 -1.66 -11.64
CA LEU A 31 -20.60 -0.35 -11.45
C LEU A 31 -20.48 0.54 -12.69
N ARG A 32 -19.48 0.32 -13.54
CA ARG A 32 -19.24 1.08 -14.78
C ARG A 32 -19.18 2.60 -14.57
N ARG A 33 -18.72 3.05 -13.41
CA ARG A 33 -18.61 4.46 -13.01
C ARG A 33 -17.21 4.76 -12.50
N PRO A 34 -16.22 4.99 -13.38
CA PRO A 34 -14.81 5.09 -12.98
C PRO A 34 -14.53 6.24 -12.01
N LEU A 35 -15.10 7.42 -12.22
CA LEU A 35 -14.79 8.59 -11.38
C LEU A 35 -15.23 8.41 -9.91
N PRO A 36 -16.47 8.01 -9.57
CA PRO A 36 -16.83 7.69 -8.19
C PRO A 36 -15.98 6.60 -7.57
N ILE A 37 -15.52 5.61 -8.33
CA ILE A 37 -14.65 4.53 -7.86
C ILE A 37 -13.27 5.11 -7.53
N ILE A 38 -12.63 5.88 -8.42
CA ILE A 38 -11.33 6.50 -8.18
C ILE A 38 -11.36 7.40 -6.94
N LEU A 39 -12.40 8.23 -6.80
CA LEU A 39 -12.57 9.08 -5.63
C LEU A 39 -12.80 8.26 -4.35
N GLY A 40 -13.55 7.16 -4.44
CA GLY A 40 -13.75 6.24 -3.32
C GLY A 40 -12.45 5.57 -2.87
N ILE A 41 -11.64 5.10 -3.82
CA ILE A 41 -10.30 4.55 -3.55
C ILE A 41 -9.44 5.62 -2.87
N LEU A 42 -9.37 6.83 -3.43
CA LEU A 42 -8.57 7.93 -2.85
C LEU A 42 -8.94 8.21 -1.40
N VAL A 43 -10.23 8.32 -1.08
CA VAL A 43 -10.70 8.60 0.28
C VAL A 43 -10.39 7.43 1.22
N ALA A 44 -10.65 6.19 0.81
CA ALA A 44 -10.35 5.00 1.59
C ALA A 44 -8.85 4.89 1.90
N THR A 45 -8.02 5.05 0.88
CA THR A 45 -6.55 4.98 1.00
C THR A 45 -6.01 6.11 1.87
N LEU A 46 -6.46 7.35 1.69
CA LEU A 46 -6.06 8.46 2.56
C LEU A 46 -6.37 8.16 4.02
N ALA A 47 -7.58 7.65 4.32
CA ALA A 47 -7.98 7.32 5.69
C ALA A 47 -7.11 6.19 6.26
N ASN A 48 -6.91 5.09 5.52
CA ASN A 48 -6.09 3.96 5.95
C ASN A 48 -4.61 4.34 6.14
N HIS A 49 -4.02 5.05 5.17
CA HIS A 49 -2.62 5.46 5.27
C HIS A 49 -2.40 6.53 6.34
N ALA A 50 -3.38 7.42 6.58
CA ALA A 50 -3.32 8.36 7.70
C ALA A 50 -3.35 7.63 9.05
N LEU A 51 -4.26 6.67 9.24
CA LEU A 51 -4.32 5.84 10.44
C LEU A 51 -3.03 5.05 10.64
N ALA A 52 -2.53 4.40 9.58
CA ALA A 52 -1.28 3.65 9.61
C ALA A 52 -0.09 4.55 9.96
N ALA A 53 0.01 5.73 9.34
CA ALA A 53 1.09 6.67 9.58
C ALA A 53 1.06 7.24 11.01
N LEU A 54 -0.12 7.55 11.55
CA LEU A 54 -0.29 7.98 12.93
C LEU A 54 0.15 6.90 13.92
N LEU A 55 -0.31 5.66 13.72
CA LEU A 55 0.09 4.52 14.54
C LEU A 55 1.59 4.23 14.44
N GLY A 56 2.14 4.28 13.22
CA GLY A 56 3.57 4.07 12.99
C GLY A 56 4.45 5.14 13.67
N GLN A 57 4.08 6.40 13.55
CA GLN A 57 4.79 7.50 14.20
C GLN A 57 4.69 7.42 15.72
N TRP A 58 3.49 7.12 16.25
CA TRP A 58 3.30 6.93 17.69
C TRP A 58 4.13 5.76 18.22
N ALA A 59 4.07 4.60 17.59
CA ALA A 59 4.88 3.44 17.96
C ALA A 59 6.38 3.75 17.88
N GLY A 60 6.81 4.46 16.82
CA GLY A 60 8.19 4.88 16.64
C GLY A 60 8.68 5.85 17.73
N SER A 61 7.79 6.67 18.30
CA SER A 61 8.13 7.60 19.39
C SER A 61 8.34 6.91 20.74
N LEU A 62 7.79 5.71 20.93
CA LEU A 62 7.90 4.93 22.16
C LEU A 62 9.14 4.03 22.18
N LEU A 63 9.74 3.77 21.04
CA LEU A 63 10.84 2.83 20.91
C LEU A 63 12.19 3.54 20.96
N SER A 64 13.17 2.92 21.64
CA SER A 64 14.55 3.38 21.56
C SER A 64 15.08 3.23 20.12
N PRO A 65 16.06 4.06 19.67
CA PRO A 65 16.59 3.99 18.31
C PRO A 65 17.06 2.60 17.89
N ARG A 66 17.65 1.84 18.85
CA ARG A 66 18.10 0.48 18.59
C ARG A 66 16.92 -0.47 18.35
N VAL A 67 15.88 -0.42 19.19
CA VAL A 67 14.68 -1.26 19.05
C VAL A 67 13.94 -0.89 17.80
N LEU A 68 13.76 0.40 17.51
CA LEU A 68 13.11 0.89 16.29
C LEU A 68 13.82 0.35 15.04
N ARG A 69 15.15 0.44 15.00
CA ARG A 69 15.95 -0.09 13.87
C ARG A 69 15.70 -1.59 13.63
N TRP A 70 15.74 -2.40 14.70
CA TRP A 70 15.50 -3.83 14.59
C TRP A 70 14.06 -4.14 14.17
N THR A 71 13.09 -3.46 14.78
CA THR A 71 11.65 -3.63 14.44
C THR A 71 11.40 -3.30 12.97
N LEU A 72 11.89 -2.16 12.50
CA LEU A 72 11.71 -1.75 11.10
C LEU A 72 12.41 -2.69 10.12
N GLY A 73 13.67 -3.05 10.40
CA GLY A 73 14.42 -3.95 9.54
C GLY A 73 13.77 -5.32 9.41
N VAL A 74 13.33 -5.90 10.52
CA VAL A 74 12.61 -7.19 10.54
C VAL A 74 11.26 -7.04 9.83
N SER A 75 10.50 -5.96 10.06
CA SER A 75 9.22 -5.72 9.38
C SER A 75 9.38 -5.67 7.86
N PHE A 76 10.38 -5.00 7.33
CA PHE A 76 10.66 -4.98 5.89
C PHE A 76 11.05 -6.35 5.34
N LEU A 77 11.82 -7.16 6.10
CA LEU A 77 12.15 -8.53 5.69
C LEU A 77 10.91 -9.45 5.70
N LEU A 78 10.02 -9.29 6.67
CA LEU A 78 8.74 -10.00 6.69
C LEU A 78 7.84 -9.59 5.53
N LEU A 79 7.78 -8.29 5.20
CA LEU A 79 7.08 -7.80 4.02
C LEU A 79 7.66 -8.35 2.73
N ALA A 80 8.99 -8.47 2.64
CA ALA A 80 9.65 -9.11 1.49
C ALA A 80 9.21 -10.56 1.29
N ALA A 81 9.10 -11.32 2.37
CA ALA A 81 8.60 -12.69 2.32
C ALA A 81 7.10 -12.73 1.97
N TRP A 82 6.31 -11.84 2.56
CA TRP A 82 4.86 -11.81 2.35
C TRP A 82 4.48 -11.43 0.92
N VAL A 83 5.15 -10.46 0.29
CA VAL A 83 4.83 -10.02 -1.08
C VAL A 83 5.06 -11.12 -2.12
N LEU A 84 5.85 -12.15 -1.80
CA LEU A 84 6.05 -13.31 -2.68
C LEU A 84 4.85 -14.26 -2.69
N VAL A 85 4.00 -14.22 -1.65
CA VAL A 85 2.79 -15.03 -1.58
C VAL A 85 1.72 -14.41 -2.47
N PRO A 86 1.18 -15.16 -3.45
CA PRO A 86 0.10 -14.65 -4.29
C PRO A 86 -1.16 -14.40 -3.48
N ASP A 87 -1.72 -13.20 -3.58
CA ASP A 87 -3.01 -12.91 -2.98
C ASP A 87 -4.14 -13.61 -3.75
N LYS A 88 -5.10 -14.13 -3.01
CA LYS A 88 -6.33 -14.69 -3.56
C LYS A 88 -7.37 -13.57 -3.67
N ALA A 89 -8.07 -13.54 -4.80
CA ALA A 89 -9.22 -12.67 -4.94
C ALA A 89 -10.29 -13.09 -3.92
N ASP A 90 -10.59 -12.21 -2.97
CA ASP A 90 -11.78 -12.37 -2.15
C ASP A 90 -13.00 -12.17 -3.04
N SER A 91 -13.77 -13.23 -3.23
CA SER A 91 -14.97 -13.25 -4.09
C SER A 91 -16.14 -12.44 -3.50
N GLY A 92 -15.93 -11.78 -2.37
CA GLY A 92 -16.90 -10.97 -1.65
C GLY A 92 -17.05 -9.57 -2.24
N ALA A 93 -17.28 -9.45 -3.57
CA ALA A 93 -17.77 -8.17 -4.08
C ALA A 93 -19.08 -7.83 -3.37
N PRO A 94 -19.19 -6.65 -2.73
CA PRO A 94 -20.39 -6.29 -2.01
C PRO A 94 -21.58 -6.35 -2.96
N ALA A 95 -22.60 -7.11 -2.56
CA ALA A 95 -23.88 -7.15 -3.26
C ALA A 95 -24.35 -5.72 -3.52
N ARG A 96 -25.10 -5.51 -4.62
CA ARG A 96 -25.73 -4.23 -4.96
C ARG A 96 -26.36 -3.59 -3.73
N SER A 97 -25.61 -2.75 -3.02
CA SER A 97 -26.13 -1.97 -1.90
C SER A 97 -26.81 -0.73 -2.48
N GLY A 98 -27.85 -0.24 -1.84
CA GLY A 98 -28.50 1.03 -2.20
C GLY A 98 -27.56 2.25 -2.07
N TYR A 99 -26.34 2.05 -1.63
CA TYR A 99 -25.29 3.06 -1.55
C TYR A 99 -24.69 3.32 -2.94
N GLY A 100 -24.47 4.59 -3.27
CA GLY A 100 -23.84 4.97 -4.54
C GLY A 100 -22.44 4.36 -4.72
N ALA A 101 -21.97 4.25 -5.96
CA ALA A 101 -20.68 3.65 -6.32
C ALA A 101 -19.51 4.19 -5.48
N PHE A 102 -19.53 5.47 -5.10
CA PHE A 102 -18.53 6.10 -4.25
C PHE A 102 -18.48 5.46 -2.85
N MET A 103 -19.60 5.44 -2.11
CA MET A 103 -19.64 4.91 -0.73
C MET A 103 -19.34 3.42 -0.69
N LEU A 104 -19.84 2.68 -1.68
CA LEU A 104 -19.54 1.26 -1.81
C LEU A 104 -18.02 1.03 -1.97
N THR A 105 -17.39 1.83 -2.82
CA THR A 105 -15.93 1.75 -3.03
C THR A 105 -15.16 2.15 -1.77
N VAL A 106 -15.53 3.27 -1.12
CA VAL A 106 -14.89 3.69 0.14
C VAL A 106 -14.91 2.56 1.17
N THR A 107 -16.09 1.98 1.41
CA THR A 107 -16.23 0.92 2.42
C THR A 107 -15.46 -0.34 2.02
N ALA A 108 -15.58 -0.78 0.77
CA ALA A 108 -14.93 -2.00 0.31
C ALA A 108 -13.39 -1.88 0.35
N PHE A 109 -12.84 -0.76 -0.14
CA PHE A 109 -11.40 -0.52 -0.11
C PHE A 109 -10.87 -0.32 1.31
N PHE A 110 -11.57 0.47 2.13
CA PHE A 110 -11.17 0.67 3.53
C PHE A 110 -11.04 -0.67 4.27
N LEU A 111 -12.03 -1.54 4.13
CA LEU A 111 -12.01 -2.86 4.78
C LEU A 111 -10.97 -3.80 4.16
N ALA A 112 -10.79 -3.77 2.84
CA ALA A 112 -9.82 -4.61 2.16
C ALA A 112 -8.37 -4.26 2.54
N GLU A 113 -8.05 -2.97 2.72
CA GLU A 113 -6.73 -2.51 3.10
C GLU A 113 -6.44 -2.66 4.60
N MET A 114 -7.47 -2.85 5.45
CA MET A 114 -7.24 -3.04 6.88
C MET A 114 -6.41 -4.28 7.15
N GLY A 115 -5.24 -4.08 7.78
CA GLY A 115 -4.30 -5.17 8.11
C GLY A 115 -3.52 -5.70 6.91
N ASP A 116 -3.57 -5.03 5.77
CA ASP A 116 -2.82 -5.43 4.59
C ASP A 116 -1.33 -5.04 4.64
N LYS A 117 -0.53 -5.66 3.75
CA LYS A 117 0.92 -5.43 3.65
C LYS A 117 1.28 -3.98 3.36
N THR A 118 0.48 -3.26 2.57
CA THR A 118 0.68 -1.84 2.27
C THR A 118 0.41 -0.96 3.47
N GLN A 119 -0.56 -1.29 4.33
CA GLN A 119 -0.79 -0.60 5.59
C GLN A 119 0.39 -0.80 6.55
N ILE A 120 0.93 -2.03 6.67
CA ILE A 120 2.10 -2.30 7.50
C ILE A 120 3.35 -1.59 6.96
N ALA A 121 3.53 -1.54 5.64
CA ALA A 121 4.59 -0.78 5.01
C ALA A 121 4.47 0.72 5.32
N ALA A 122 3.26 1.30 5.23
CA ALA A 122 3.00 2.70 5.56
C ALA A 122 3.30 3.00 7.05
N MET A 123 2.93 2.10 7.98
CA MET A 123 3.31 2.19 9.40
C MET A 123 4.82 2.21 9.59
N ALA A 124 5.53 1.28 8.95
CA ALA A 124 6.99 1.18 9.03
C ALA A 124 7.68 2.44 8.46
N LEU A 125 7.19 2.95 7.34
CA LEU A 125 7.69 4.18 6.73
C LEU A 125 7.43 5.40 7.64
N ALA A 126 6.25 5.48 8.27
CA ALA A 126 5.91 6.58 9.18
C ALA A 126 6.71 6.54 10.50
N ALA A 127 7.00 5.35 11.01
CA ALA A 127 7.90 5.20 12.17
C ALA A 127 9.32 5.66 11.85
N ARG A 128 9.73 5.55 10.58
CA ARG A 128 11.05 5.96 10.09
C ARG A 128 11.12 7.44 9.75
N PHE A 129 10.16 7.93 8.96
CA PHE A 129 10.15 9.31 8.46
C PHE A 129 9.31 10.19 9.40
N ARG A 130 9.92 11.21 9.99
CA ARG A 130 9.26 12.09 10.97
C ARG A 130 8.18 12.99 10.37
N SER A 131 8.05 13.06 9.05
CA SER A 131 7.06 13.89 8.35
C SER A 131 5.83 13.08 7.96
N LEU A 132 4.80 13.14 8.78
CA LEU A 132 3.52 12.44 8.60
C LEU A 132 2.89 12.76 7.25
N ALA A 133 2.84 14.05 6.87
CA ALA A 133 2.26 14.49 5.61
C ALA A 133 2.98 13.91 4.40
N VAL A 134 4.32 13.87 4.42
CA VAL A 134 5.12 13.30 3.32
C VAL A 134 4.86 11.81 3.17
N VAL A 135 4.74 11.08 4.29
CA VAL A 135 4.44 9.64 4.24
C VAL A 135 3.04 9.41 3.70
N ILE A 136 2.01 10.07 4.27
CA ILE A 136 0.63 9.90 3.83
C ILE A 136 0.48 10.23 2.34
N LEU A 137 1.01 11.37 1.90
CA LEU A 137 0.92 11.77 0.50
C LEU A 137 1.71 10.84 -0.42
N GLY A 138 2.92 10.44 -0.02
CA GLY A 138 3.74 9.52 -0.81
C GLY A 138 3.11 8.13 -0.96
N THR A 139 2.63 7.56 0.14
CA THR A 139 1.97 6.25 0.12
C THR A 139 0.65 6.29 -0.63
N THR A 140 -0.16 7.33 -0.44
CA THR A 140 -1.41 7.52 -1.20
C THR A 140 -1.13 7.72 -2.69
N CYS A 141 -0.13 8.50 -3.05
CA CYS A 141 0.30 8.67 -4.44
C CYS A 141 0.70 7.32 -5.06
N GLY A 142 1.48 6.51 -4.33
CA GLY A 142 1.86 5.16 -4.78
C GLY A 142 0.65 4.27 -5.07
N MET A 143 -0.32 4.25 -4.16
CA MET A 143 -1.59 3.52 -4.33
C MET A 143 -2.35 4.00 -5.56
N MET A 144 -2.54 5.31 -5.71
CA MET A 144 -3.28 5.89 -6.83
C MET A 144 -2.59 5.65 -8.19
N LEU A 145 -1.25 5.60 -8.23
CA LEU A 145 -0.50 5.27 -9.46
C LEU A 145 -0.80 3.86 -9.97
N VAL A 146 -1.17 2.94 -9.09
CA VAL A 146 -1.52 1.56 -9.45
C VAL A 146 -3.02 1.44 -9.72
N GLU A 147 -3.86 2.00 -8.86
CA GLU A 147 -5.31 1.80 -8.92
C GLU A 147 -6.01 2.62 -10.00
N VAL A 148 -5.57 3.87 -10.27
CA VAL A 148 -6.19 4.69 -11.33
C VAL A 148 -6.06 4.04 -12.71
N PRO A 149 -4.88 3.59 -13.16
CA PRO A 149 -4.77 2.83 -14.40
C PRO A 149 -5.61 1.54 -14.40
N THR A 150 -5.69 0.85 -13.27
CA THR A 150 -6.50 -0.38 -13.13
C THR A 150 -7.97 -0.10 -13.39
N VAL A 151 -8.52 0.97 -12.80
CA VAL A 151 -9.92 1.39 -13.01
C VAL A 151 -10.16 1.87 -14.44
N LEU A 152 -9.27 2.74 -14.97
CA LEU A 152 -9.46 3.34 -16.31
C LEU A 152 -9.30 2.33 -17.45
N LEU A 153 -8.37 1.39 -17.31
CA LEU A 153 -8.06 0.40 -18.35
C LEU A 153 -8.85 -0.90 -18.19
N ALA A 154 -9.77 -0.95 -17.21
CA ALA A 154 -10.67 -2.08 -16.96
C ALA A 154 -9.95 -3.45 -17.01
N GLY A 155 -8.78 -3.53 -16.38
CA GLY A 155 -8.00 -4.77 -16.26
C GLY A 155 -7.27 -5.23 -17.52
N ARG A 156 -7.26 -4.47 -18.61
CA ARG A 156 -6.44 -4.80 -19.79
C ARG A 156 -4.96 -4.85 -19.45
N VAL A 157 -4.49 -3.92 -18.63
CA VAL A 157 -3.09 -3.84 -18.17
C VAL A 157 -2.73 -5.03 -17.29
N MET A 158 -3.59 -5.45 -16.36
CA MET A 158 -3.29 -6.57 -15.46
C MET A 158 -3.02 -7.88 -16.19
N ARG A 159 -3.69 -8.13 -17.33
CA ARG A 159 -3.52 -9.36 -18.11
C ARG A 159 -2.16 -9.45 -18.80
N THR A 160 -1.48 -8.31 -18.98
CA THR A 160 -0.19 -8.23 -19.67
C THR A 160 0.99 -8.09 -18.73
N LEU A 161 0.75 -7.79 -17.43
CA LEU A 161 1.81 -7.59 -16.45
C LEU A 161 2.44 -8.93 -16.02
N PRO A 162 3.77 -9.04 -16.05
CA PRO A 162 4.48 -10.21 -15.56
C PRO A 162 4.55 -10.21 -14.02
N LEU A 163 3.43 -10.45 -13.34
CA LEU A 163 3.26 -10.32 -11.88
C LEU A 163 4.34 -11.05 -11.06
N ARG A 164 4.86 -12.17 -11.57
CA ARG A 164 5.95 -12.90 -10.91
C ARG A 164 7.21 -12.05 -10.76
N TRP A 165 7.61 -11.37 -11.83
CA TRP A 165 8.79 -10.50 -11.82
C TRP A 165 8.59 -9.25 -10.99
N ILE A 166 7.39 -8.71 -11.00
CA ILE A 166 7.01 -7.55 -10.18
C ILE A 166 7.11 -7.91 -8.68
N ARG A 167 6.57 -9.06 -8.26
CA ARG A 167 6.70 -9.53 -6.87
C ARG A 167 8.14 -9.78 -6.47
N LEU A 168 8.96 -10.34 -7.36
CA LEU A 168 10.39 -10.51 -7.10
C LEU A 168 11.11 -9.16 -6.94
N ALA A 169 10.79 -8.17 -7.77
CA ALA A 169 11.35 -6.83 -7.66
C ALA A 169 10.91 -6.15 -6.34
N ALA A 170 9.64 -6.30 -5.96
CA ALA A 170 9.13 -5.80 -4.68
C ALA A 170 9.82 -6.48 -3.48
N ALA A 171 9.93 -7.82 -3.51
CA ALA A 171 10.62 -8.57 -2.47
C ALA A 171 12.09 -8.15 -2.34
N LEU A 172 12.77 -7.94 -3.46
CA LEU A 172 14.16 -7.45 -3.46
C LEU A 172 14.24 -6.03 -2.85
N ALA A 173 13.34 -5.13 -3.24
CA ALA A 173 13.30 -3.76 -2.71
C ALA A 173 13.06 -3.75 -1.19
N TYR A 174 12.08 -4.52 -0.70
CA TYR A 174 11.83 -4.65 0.73
C TYR A 174 13.00 -5.32 1.48
N SER A 175 13.65 -6.33 0.87
CA SER A 175 14.84 -6.96 1.44
C SER A 175 16.00 -5.97 1.57
N VAL A 176 16.26 -5.18 0.53
CA VAL A 176 17.30 -4.14 0.56
C VAL A 176 17.00 -3.11 1.64
N LEU A 177 15.75 -2.60 1.72
CA LEU A 177 15.34 -1.66 2.77
C LEU A 177 15.52 -2.26 4.17
N GLY A 178 15.15 -3.53 4.36
CA GLY A 178 15.31 -4.25 5.61
C GLY A 178 16.76 -4.39 6.02
N VAL A 179 17.61 -4.89 5.12
CA VAL A 179 19.06 -5.08 5.39
C VAL A 179 19.75 -3.75 5.66
N LEU A 180 19.55 -2.73 4.82
CA LEU A 180 20.14 -1.40 5.03
C LEU A 180 19.71 -0.80 6.37
N THR A 181 18.44 -0.99 6.76
CA THR A 181 17.95 -0.54 8.07
C THR A 181 18.64 -1.28 9.21
N LEU A 182 18.80 -2.61 9.13
CA LEU A 182 19.48 -3.41 10.17
C LEU A 182 20.96 -3.06 10.30
N LEU A 183 21.65 -2.82 9.19
CA LEU A 183 23.07 -2.45 9.18
C LEU A 183 23.32 -1.01 9.68
N GLY A 184 22.27 -0.20 9.85
CA GLY A 184 22.40 1.21 10.22
C GLY A 184 22.85 2.10 9.03
N PHE A 185 23.02 1.52 7.85
CA PHE A 185 23.22 2.27 6.60
C PHE A 185 21.86 2.78 6.11
N ALA A 186 21.18 3.58 6.95
CA ALA A 186 19.99 4.23 6.47
C ALA A 186 20.42 5.35 5.51
N PRO A 187 20.08 5.33 4.23
CA PRO A 187 20.35 6.44 3.32
C PRO A 187 19.68 7.75 3.74
N LEU A 188 19.02 7.73 4.89
CA LEU A 188 18.13 8.79 5.36
C LEU A 188 18.28 8.98 6.87
N GLY A 189 19.38 9.59 7.31
CA GLY A 189 19.76 10.00 8.67
C GLY A 189 18.78 9.68 9.82
N PHE A 190 19.25 8.88 10.79
CA PHE A 190 18.69 8.87 12.13
C PHE A 190 19.16 10.09 12.91
#